data_5a7fd30c552e6fea3fa80b1148f7c321
#
_entry.id   5a7fd30c552e6fea3fa80b1148f7c321
#
_cell.length_a   1.000
_cell.length_b   1.000
_cell.length_c   1.000
_cell.angle_alpha   90.00
_cell.angle_beta   90.00
_cell.angle_gamma   90.00
#
_symmetry.space_group_name_H-M   'P 1'
#
loop_
_entity.id
_entity.type
_entity.pdbx_description
1 polymer ?
#
loop_
_entity_poly.entity_id
_entity_poly.type
_entity_poly.pdbx_seq_one_letter_code
_entity_poly.pdbx_strand_id
1 'polypeptide(L)'
;MTQDTLSRRSLIQGALSLTALAGTPAQARRRELRLALIGQCLIRYDLREQPWPGYEPLRHRLRDHDACFSDLEVVIAGPRAGPPTRALETVHTGDPVVLDCLRDFGITLLATPNNHSFDVGTGGILDTMDALRARGIPFAGTGENLAAAAAAAYQDTANGRVAVVAAAAGMVRPGGAATPDRAGVHELRQDPRGGLDAADVERMLDSIRTAARQSDLVLAYLHNHLWEAELSRTSEWQREFARRCIDAGAAVFCAHGTPLLQGIELYRGAPLFHGLGSFIFQTRKADDAYGDPNWESVVAECRFDGRRFLGARLRPVQLARIGAGGSADLRTRGRPSPATPREARATLARLAALSARLDYRLRIDGSRGIIQPA
;
A
#
# COMPACT_ATOMS: atom_id res chain seq x y z
N MET A 1 -78.49 63.56 21.74
CA MET A 1 -78.80 63.05 23.08
C MET A 1 -78.64 61.55 23.01
N THR A 2 -77.82 61.12 23.63
CA THR A 2 -77.26 60.41 24.74
C THR A 2 -76.11 59.49 24.29
N GLN A 3 -75.04 59.66 24.96
CA GLN A 3 -73.83 58.83 24.94
C GLN A 3 -74.16 57.40 25.52
N ASP A 4 -73.46 56.42 25.04
CA ASP A 4 -73.12 55.36 25.94
C ASP A 4 -71.76 54.72 25.63
N THR A 5 -71.04 54.48 26.66
CA THR A 5 -69.67 54.18 26.83
C THR A 5 -69.32 52.74 26.57
N LEU A 6 -68.24 52.50 25.85
CA LEU A 6 -67.66 51.18 25.66
C LEU A 6 -66.69 50.82 26.75
N SER A 7 -66.92 49.67 27.33
CA SER A 7 -66.02 49.00 28.27
C SER A 7 -64.96 48.15 27.57
N ARG A 8 -63.72 48.34 27.95
CA ARG A 8 -62.56 47.49 27.64
C ARG A 8 -62.57 46.25 28.52
N ARG A 9 -62.29 45.11 27.91
CA ARG A 9 -61.69 43.85 28.43
C ARG A 9 -61.94 42.74 27.43
N SER A 10 -60.99 42.02 26.98
CA SER A 10 -59.92 41.18 27.38
C SER A 10 -59.30 40.57 26.12
N LEU A 11 -58.07 40.96 25.83
CA LEU A 11 -57.24 40.24 24.91
C LEU A 11 -56.58 39.09 25.69
N ILE A 12 -56.96 37.86 25.41
CA ILE A 12 -56.28 36.64 25.86
C ILE A 12 -55.12 36.44 24.90
N GLN A 13 -53.88 36.64 25.43
CA GLN A 13 -52.64 36.25 24.77
C GLN A 13 -52.50 34.73 24.87
N GLY A 14 -52.73 34.04 23.79
CA GLY A 14 -52.31 32.67 23.59
C GLY A 14 -50.84 32.62 23.17
N ALA A 15 -49.93 32.47 24.12
CA ALA A 15 -48.53 32.19 23.84
C ALA A 15 -48.41 30.77 23.31
N LEU A 16 -48.27 30.60 22.01
CA LEU A 16 -47.81 29.33 21.39
C LEU A 16 -46.30 29.17 21.70
N SER A 17 -46.00 28.33 22.65
CA SER A 17 -44.63 27.87 22.90
C SER A 17 -44.24 26.91 21.75
N LEU A 18 -43.53 27.44 20.74
CA LEU A 18 -42.76 26.60 19.81
C LEU A 18 -41.56 26.01 20.57
N THR A 19 -41.74 24.78 21.06
CA THR A 19 -40.60 23.93 21.46
C THR A 19 -39.86 23.55 20.18
N ALA A 20 -38.81 24.28 19.86
CA ALA A 20 -37.84 23.87 18.86
C ALA A 20 -37.17 22.55 19.36
N LEU A 21 -37.61 21.43 18.85
CA LEU A 21 -36.84 20.19 18.90
C LEU A 21 -35.53 20.46 18.18
N ALA A 22 -34.50 20.85 18.94
CA ALA A 22 -33.12 20.80 18.48
C ALA A 22 -32.80 19.33 18.19
N GLY A 23 -33.07 18.90 16.95
CA GLY A 23 -32.59 17.63 16.45
C GLY A 23 -31.07 17.63 16.61
N THR A 24 -30.57 16.77 17.51
CA THR A 24 -29.14 16.43 17.52
C THR A 24 -28.76 16.10 16.08
N PRO A 25 -27.72 16.74 15.50
CA PRO A 25 -27.29 16.40 14.16
C PRO A 25 -27.00 14.90 14.17
N ALA A 26 -27.75 14.13 13.37
CA ALA A 26 -27.49 12.73 13.14
C ALA A 26 -26.01 12.65 12.72
N GLN A 27 -25.16 12.18 13.62
CA GLN A 27 -23.75 11.98 13.36
C GLN A 27 -23.70 11.03 12.16
N ALA A 28 -23.41 11.57 10.97
CA ALA A 28 -23.37 10.78 9.74
C ALA A 28 -22.46 9.59 10.03
N ARG A 29 -23.06 8.39 10.05
CA ARG A 29 -22.33 7.15 10.32
C ARG A 29 -21.17 7.13 9.35
N ARG A 30 -19.94 7.30 9.84
CA ARG A 30 -18.74 7.19 8.99
C ARG A 30 -18.86 5.85 8.27
N ARG A 31 -18.79 5.89 6.96
CA ARG A 31 -18.85 4.67 6.16
C ARG A 31 -17.53 3.93 6.35
N GLU A 32 -17.61 2.60 6.41
CA GLU A 32 -16.45 1.73 6.52
C GLU A 32 -15.56 1.92 5.29
N LEU A 33 -14.29 2.28 5.50
CA LEU A 33 -13.28 2.38 4.45
C LEU A 33 -12.65 1.01 4.22
N ARG A 34 -12.63 0.58 2.97
CA ARG A 34 -12.11 -0.71 2.52
C ARG A 34 -10.80 -0.50 1.75
N LEU A 35 -9.69 -0.96 2.31
CA LEU A 35 -8.35 -0.87 1.74
C LEU A 35 -7.84 -2.26 1.39
N ALA A 36 -7.52 -2.51 0.12
CA ALA A 36 -6.78 -3.68 -0.30
C ALA A 36 -5.27 -3.38 -0.28
N LEU A 37 -4.49 -4.24 0.38
CA LEU A 37 -3.03 -4.26 0.29
C LEU A 37 -2.63 -5.53 -0.45
N ILE A 38 -1.79 -5.39 -1.47
CA ILE A 38 -1.31 -6.52 -2.27
C ILE A 38 0.21 -6.52 -2.35
N GLY A 39 0.79 -7.63 -2.77
CA GLY A 39 2.23 -7.78 -2.99
C GLY A 39 2.79 -6.77 -4.00
N GLN A 40 4.11 -6.64 -4.04
CA GLN A 40 4.81 -5.76 -4.98
C GLN A 40 4.55 -6.13 -6.44
N CYS A 41 4.61 -5.14 -7.35
CA CYS A 41 4.37 -5.31 -8.78
C CYS A 41 5.66 -5.09 -9.58
N LEU A 42 6.38 -6.18 -9.86
CA LEU A 42 7.40 -6.20 -10.90
C LEU A 42 6.71 -6.48 -12.23
N ILE A 43 6.25 -5.43 -12.89
CA ILE A 43 5.48 -5.49 -14.14
C ILE A 43 6.24 -4.84 -15.30
N ARG A 44 6.60 -5.61 -16.32
CA ARG A 44 7.36 -5.16 -17.51
C ARG A 44 6.50 -5.00 -18.75
N TYR A 45 5.49 -5.85 -18.87
CA TYR A 45 4.60 -5.97 -20.02
C TYR A 45 3.15 -5.87 -19.59
N ASP A 46 2.32 -5.32 -20.47
CA ASP A 46 0.87 -5.28 -20.25
C ASP A 46 0.30 -6.70 -20.23
N LEU A 47 -0.24 -7.11 -19.09
CA LEU A 47 -0.80 -8.44 -18.91
C LEU A 47 -2.13 -8.63 -19.66
N ARG A 48 -2.82 -7.55 -20.03
CA ARG A 48 -4.13 -7.57 -20.70
C ARG A 48 -4.01 -8.05 -22.15
N GLU A 49 -2.82 -7.98 -22.76
CA GLU A 49 -2.58 -8.48 -24.12
C GLU A 49 -2.90 -9.99 -24.27
N GLN A 50 -2.79 -10.73 -23.19
CA GLN A 50 -3.05 -12.17 -23.16
C GLN A 50 -3.85 -12.54 -21.90
N PRO A 51 -5.18 -12.39 -21.91
CA PRO A 51 -6.04 -12.72 -20.76
C PRO A 51 -5.86 -14.16 -20.27
N TRP A 52 -6.02 -14.33 -18.95
CA TRP A 52 -5.95 -15.67 -18.31
C TRP A 52 -7.08 -15.82 -17.29
N PRO A 53 -7.45 -17.05 -16.88
CA PRO A 53 -8.61 -17.30 -16.02
C PRO A 53 -8.56 -16.58 -14.65
N GLY A 54 -7.35 -16.26 -14.15
CA GLY A 54 -7.17 -15.55 -12.86
C GLY A 54 -7.42 -14.05 -12.92
N TYR A 55 -7.43 -13.44 -14.11
CA TYR A 55 -7.50 -11.98 -14.28
C TYR A 55 -8.81 -11.39 -13.74
N GLU A 56 -9.95 -11.75 -14.33
CA GLU A 56 -11.24 -11.17 -13.97
C GLU A 56 -11.65 -11.38 -12.51
N PRO A 57 -11.44 -12.57 -11.89
CA PRO A 57 -11.73 -12.74 -10.48
C PRO A 57 -10.92 -11.82 -9.56
N LEU A 58 -9.63 -11.58 -9.86
CA LEU A 58 -8.78 -10.67 -9.08
C LEU A 58 -9.15 -9.21 -9.35
N ARG A 59 -9.33 -8.84 -10.61
CA ARG A 59 -9.75 -7.51 -11.04
C ARG A 59 -11.07 -7.09 -10.36
N HIS A 60 -12.07 -7.95 -10.41
CA HIS A 60 -13.36 -7.68 -9.74
C HIS A 60 -13.18 -7.49 -8.23
N ARG A 61 -12.39 -8.36 -7.60
CA ARG A 61 -12.11 -8.29 -6.17
C ARG A 61 -11.41 -7.00 -5.77
N LEU A 62 -10.34 -6.59 -6.47
CA LEU A 62 -9.58 -5.41 -6.10
C LEU A 62 -10.39 -4.13 -6.31
N ARG A 63 -11.18 -4.06 -7.37
CA ARG A 63 -12.07 -2.93 -7.67
C ARG A 63 -13.24 -2.76 -6.68
N ASP A 64 -13.52 -3.78 -5.87
CA ASP A 64 -14.54 -3.71 -4.82
C ASP A 64 -14.05 -3.01 -3.53
N HIS A 65 -12.89 -2.34 -3.57
CA HIS A 65 -12.31 -1.59 -2.47
C HIS A 65 -12.28 -0.08 -2.78
N ASP A 66 -12.29 0.74 -1.74
CA ASP A 66 -12.19 2.20 -1.87
C ASP A 66 -10.80 2.62 -2.37
N ALA A 67 -9.77 1.89 -1.92
CA ALA A 67 -8.40 2.03 -2.39
C ALA A 67 -7.71 0.66 -2.44
N CYS A 68 -6.81 0.50 -3.41
CA CYS A 68 -5.94 -0.66 -3.52
C CYS A 68 -4.49 -0.19 -3.68
N PHE A 69 -3.64 -0.66 -2.80
CA PHE A 69 -2.24 -0.25 -2.70
C PHE A 69 -1.28 -1.37 -3.10
N SER A 70 -0.22 -0.99 -3.84
CA SER A 70 0.94 -1.82 -4.15
C SER A 70 2.23 -0.99 -4.23
N ASP A 71 3.38 -1.66 -4.38
CA ASP A 71 4.66 -1.08 -4.79
C ASP A 71 4.88 -1.29 -6.29
N LEU A 72 5.31 -0.23 -6.98
CA LEU A 72 5.72 -0.27 -8.39
C LEU A 72 7.22 -0.58 -8.46
N GLU A 73 7.58 -1.84 -8.58
CA GLU A 73 8.98 -2.30 -8.59
C GLU A 73 9.59 -2.32 -10.00
N VAL A 74 9.26 -1.29 -10.78
CA VAL A 74 9.86 -1.02 -12.10
C VAL A 74 9.99 0.48 -12.32
N VAL A 75 10.94 0.87 -13.16
CA VAL A 75 11.05 2.24 -13.70
C VAL A 75 10.27 2.32 -15.00
N ILE A 76 9.44 3.33 -15.15
CA ILE A 76 8.84 3.67 -16.45
C ILE A 76 9.87 4.48 -17.21
N ALA A 77 10.53 3.82 -18.18
CA ALA A 77 11.55 4.46 -18.98
C ALA A 77 10.90 5.37 -20.05
N GLY A 78 11.30 6.63 -20.05
CA GLY A 78 10.86 7.65 -20.99
C GLY A 78 12.05 8.42 -21.57
N PRO A 79 11.84 9.63 -22.12
CA PRO A 79 12.86 10.37 -22.85
C PRO A 79 14.03 10.86 -21.99
N ARG A 80 13.89 10.91 -20.66
CA ARG A 80 14.97 11.33 -19.73
C ARG A 80 15.75 10.15 -19.17
N ALA A 81 15.30 8.91 -19.42
CA ALA A 81 15.98 7.71 -18.94
C ALA A 81 17.45 7.69 -19.38
N GLY A 82 18.35 7.53 -18.41
CA GLY A 82 19.78 7.42 -18.63
C GLY A 82 20.23 5.97 -18.91
N PRO A 83 21.53 5.75 -18.96
CA PRO A 83 22.08 4.40 -19.06
C PRO A 83 21.73 3.59 -17.80
N PRO A 84 21.72 2.24 -17.90
CA PRO A 84 21.54 1.36 -16.77
C PRO A 84 22.54 1.62 -15.65
N THR A 85 22.06 1.69 -14.41
CA THR A 85 22.90 1.89 -13.20
C THR A 85 23.35 0.58 -12.57
N ARG A 86 22.95 -0.55 -13.13
CA ARG A 86 23.26 -1.93 -12.72
C ARG A 86 23.39 -2.86 -13.92
N ALA A 87 23.73 -4.12 -13.68
CA ALA A 87 23.78 -5.15 -14.72
C ALA A 87 22.45 -5.29 -15.44
N LEU A 88 22.46 -5.36 -16.78
CA LEU A 88 21.26 -5.31 -17.62
C LEU A 88 20.20 -6.35 -17.28
N GLU A 89 20.61 -7.56 -16.88
CA GLU A 89 19.72 -8.64 -16.50
C GLU A 89 18.90 -8.33 -15.24
N THR A 90 19.37 -7.38 -14.43
CA THR A 90 18.72 -6.94 -13.19
C THR A 90 18.01 -5.60 -13.33
N VAL A 91 18.09 -4.93 -14.46
CA VAL A 91 17.36 -3.69 -14.74
C VAL A 91 15.88 -3.98 -14.91
N HIS A 92 15.03 -3.28 -14.16
CA HIS A 92 13.58 -3.42 -14.21
C HIS A 92 12.95 -2.18 -14.84
N THR A 93 12.64 -2.25 -16.13
CA THR A 93 11.91 -1.20 -16.86
C THR A 93 10.60 -1.74 -17.40
N GLY A 94 9.62 -0.88 -17.50
CA GLY A 94 8.32 -1.12 -18.13
C GLY A 94 7.89 0.07 -18.99
N ASP A 95 7.04 -0.20 -19.99
CA ASP A 95 6.41 0.85 -20.77
C ASP A 95 5.27 1.53 -19.99
N PRO A 96 4.93 2.80 -20.25
CA PRO A 96 3.86 3.50 -19.54
C PRO A 96 2.51 2.76 -19.53
N VAL A 97 2.23 1.91 -20.52
CA VAL A 97 0.99 1.12 -20.63
C VAL A 97 0.80 0.13 -19.46
N VAL A 98 1.89 -0.29 -18.78
CA VAL A 98 1.78 -1.17 -17.62
C VAL A 98 1.04 -0.50 -16.45
N LEU A 99 1.09 0.83 -16.36
CA LEU A 99 0.32 1.60 -15.37
C LEU A 99 -1.18 1.54 -15.65
N ASP A 100 -1.57 1.49 -16.91
CA ASP A 100 -2.97 1.30 -17.31
C ASP A 100 -3.44 -0.11 -16.95
N CYS A 101 -2.56 -1.12 -17.08
CA CYS A 101 -2.82 -2.48 -16.61
C CYS A 101 -3.05 -2.53 -15.09
N LEU A 102 -2.18 -1.90 -14.30
CA LEU A 102 -2.34 -1.83 -12.84
C LEU A 102 -3.65 -1.15 -12.44
N ARG A 103 -3.98 -0.02 -13.08
CA ARG A 103 -5.24 0.70 -12.86
C ARG A 103 -6.45 -0.14 -13.24
N ASP A 104 -6.38 -0.93 -14.31
CA ASP A 104 -7.46 -1.81 -14.71
C ASP A 104 -7.69 -2.95 -13.70
N PHE A 105 -6.65 -3.46 -13.07
CA PHE A 105 -6.79 -4.35 -11.91
C PHE A 105 -7.51 -3.68 -10.73
N GLY A 106 -7.55 -2.36 -10.66
CA GLY A 106 -8.10 -1.61 -9.54
C GLY A 106 -7.04 -1.12 -8.56
N ILE A 107 -5.75 -1.19 -8.92
CA ILE A 107 -4.67 -0.61 -8.12
C ILE A 107 -4.71 0.90 -8.31
N THR A 108 -4.96 1.64 -7.23
CA THR A 108 -5.28 3.07 -7.28
C THR A 108 -4.27 3.94 -6.53
N LEU A 109 -3.37 3.33 -5.77
CA LEU A 109 -2.39 4.01 -4.93
C LEU A 109 -1.07 3.24 -4.96
N LEU A 110 0.05 3.90 -5.24
CA LEU A 110 1.34 3.26 -5.43
C LEU A 110 2.43 3.81 -4.51
N ALA A 111 3.29 2.92 -4.02
CA ALA A 111 4.63 3.27 -3.58
C ALA A 111 5.60 3.18 -4.75
N THR A 112 6.58 4.06 -4.78
CA THR A 112 7.60 4.10 -5.82
C THR A 112 9.03 4.02 -5.29
N PRO A 113 9.32 4.08 -3.97
CA PRO A 113 10.67 3.98 -3.47
C PRO A 113 11.04 2.50 -3.31
N ASN A 114 11.98 2.05 -4.12
CA ASN A 114 12.54 0.70 -4.06
C ASN A 114 13.96 0.68 -4.63
N ASN A 115 14.61 -0.47 -4.56
CA ASN A 115 15.97 -0.68 -5.07
C ASN A 115 16.08 -0.60 -6.60
N HIS A 116 14.95 -0.59 -7.33
CA HIS A 116 14.88 -0.49 -8.79
C HIS A 116 14.52 0.92 -9.29
N SER A 117 14.05 1.81 -8.42
CA SER A 117 13.61 3.16 -8.82
C SER A 117 14.67 3.96 -9.60
N PHE A 118 15.96 3.66 -9.36
CA PHE A 118 17.09 4.36 -9.99
C PHE A 118 17.77 3.52 -11.08
N ASP A 119 17.14 2.48 -11.60
CA ASP A 119 17.75 1.54 -12.57
C ASP A 119 18.25 2.22 -13.87
N VAL A 120 17.63 3.32 -14.26
CA VAL A 120 18.05 4.17 -15.40
C VAL A 120 18.27 5.63 -14.99
N GLY A 121 18.76 5.82 -13.77
CA GLY A 121 19.15 7.13 -13.23
C GLY A 121 17.99 8.04 -12.81
N THR A 122 18.32 9.27 -12.47
CA THR A 122 17.36 10.31 -12.02
C THR A 122 16.29 10.58 -13.09
N GLY A 123 16.66 10.54 -14.36
CA GLY A 123 15.72 10.72 -15.49
C GLY A 123 14.60 9.68 -15.48
N GLY A 124 14.92 8.42 -15.17
CA GLY A 124 13.91 7.37 -15.04
C GLY A 124 12.93 7.58 -13.89
N ILE A 125 13.40 8.10 -12.74
CA ILE A 125 12.52 8.50 -11.64
C ILE A 125 11.55 9.59 -12.10
N LEU A 126 12.04 10.64 -12.76
CA LEU A 126 11.23 11.73 -13.26
C LEU A 126 10.22 11.27 -14.34
N ASP A 127 10.63 10.39 -15.25
CA ASP A 127 9.73 9.81 -16.26
C ASP A 127 8.63 8.97 -15.62
N THR A 128 8.97 8.18 -14.58
CA THR A 128 8.00 7.39 -13.81
C THR A 128 6.98 8.30 -13.12
N MET A 129 7.44 9.36 -12.47
CA MET A 129 6.56 10.33 -11.80
C MET A 129 5.61 11.00 -12.79
N ASP A 130 6.09 11.42 -13.96
CA ASP A 130 5.26 12.05 -14.99
C ASP A 130 4.25 11.08 -15.59
N ALA A 131 4.64 9.82 -15.82
CA ALA A 131 3.74 8.78 -16.32
C ALA A 131 2.60 8.47 -15.33
N LEU A 132 2.87 8.50 -14.01
CA LEU A 132 1.88 8.34 -12.94
C LEU A 132 0.96 9.56 -12.86
N ARG A 133 1.54 10.79 -12.88
CA ARG A 133 0.78 12.04 -12.87
C ARG A 133 -0.18 12.14 -14.07
N ALA A 134 0.30 11.80 -15.26
CA ALA A 134 -0.50 11.81 -16.48
C ALA A 134 -1.73 10.88 -16.41
N ARG A 135 -1.68 9.86 -15.54
CA ARG A 135 -2.77 8.91 -15.31
C ARG A 135 -3.61 9.21 -14.07
N GLY A 136 -3.25 10.26 -13.33
CA GLY A 136 -3.91 10.59 -12.06
C GLY A 136 -3.76 9.50 -11.00
N ILE A 137 -2.65 8.74 -11.02
CA ILE A 137 -2.36 7.71 -10.02
C ILE A 137 -1.53 8.36 -8.91
N PRO A 138 -2.06 8.50 -7.68
CA PRO A 138 -1.30 8.99 -6.53
C PRO A 138 -0.15 8.04 -6.19
N PHE A 139 1.02 8.60 -5.89
CA PHE A 139 2.21 7.84 -5.52
C PHE A 139 3.05 8.57 -4.49
N ALA A 140 3.78 7.83 -3.65
CA ALA A 140 4.68 8.37 -2.65
C ALA A 140 6.05 7.68 -2.68
N GLY A 141 7.07 8.39 -2.18
CA GLY A 141 8.40 7.85 -1.90
C GLY A 141 9.46 8.15 -2.95
N THR A 142 9.09 8.77 -4.07
CA THR A 142 10.00 9.45 -5.00
C THR A 142 9.55 10.88 -5.21
N GLY A 143 10.48 11.79 -5.46
CA GLY A 143 10.18 13.21 -5.61
C GLY A 143 11.26 13.97 -6.35
N GLU A 144 10.96 15.20 -6.76
CA GLU A 144 11.88 16.12 -7.44
C GLU A 144 13.00 16.61 -6.51
N ASN A 145 12.80 16.46 -5.20
CA ASN A 145 13.77 16.71 -4.14
C ASN A 145 13.39 15.90 -2.90
N LEU A 146 14.20 15.94 -1.85
CA LEU A 146 13.99 15.18 -0.63
C LEU A 146 12.66 15.50 0.06
N ALA A 147 12.24 16.76 0.09
CA ALA A 147 10.97 17.15 0.70
C ALA A 147 9.78 16.54 -0.04
N ALA A 148 9.80 16.59 -1.37
CA ALA A 148 8.78 15.96 -2.21
C ALA A 148 8.79 14.43 -2.13
N ALA A 149 9.98 13.81 -2.07
CA ALA A 149 10.10 12.35 -1.93
C ALA A 149 9.57 11.84 -0.58
N ALA A 150 9.75 12.61 0.49
CA ALA A 150 9.25 12.28 1.83
C ALA A 150 7.77 12.62 2.04
N ALA A 151 7.16 13.43 1.16
CA ALA A 151 5.77 13.85 1.29
C ALA A 151 4.78 12.69 1.12
N ALA A 152 3.65 12.78 1.80
CA ALA A 152 2.55 11.84 1.62
C ALA A 152 1.85 12.08 0.27
N ALA A 153 1.38 11.00 -0.35
CA ALA A 153 0.38 11.05 -1.41
C ALA A 153 -1.02 10.78 -0.84
N TYR A 154 -2.04 11.35 -1.46
CA TYR A 154 -3.42 11.29 -0.98
C TYR A 154 -4.36 10.79 -2.08
N GLN A 155 -5.31 9.95 -1.68
CA GLN A 155 -6.44 9.52 -2.50
C GLN A 155 -7.75 9.83 -1.77
N ASP A 156 -8.58 10.67 -2.35
CA ASP A 156 -9.95 10.87 -1.88
C ASP A 156 -10.85 9.73 -2.36
N THR A 157 -11.66 9.20 -1.47
CA THR A 157 -12.65 8.16 -1.74
C THR A 157 -14.01 8.57 -1.21
N ALA A 158 -15.07 7.84 -1.59
CA ALA A 158 -16.40 8.10 -1.07
C ALA A 158 -16.53 7.86 0.46
N ASN A 159 -15.60 7.10 1.05
CA ASN A 159 -15.63 6.68 2.46
C ASN A 159 -14.52 7.30 3.31
N GLY A 160 -13.71 8.20 2.75
CA GLY A 160 -12.66 8.94 3.45
C GLY A 160 -11.42 9.15 2.61
N ARG A 161 -10.47 9.93 3.12
CA ARG A 161 -9.19 10.22 2.50
C ARG A 161 -8.13 9.26 2.99
N VAL A 162 -7.49 8.54 2.08
CA VAL A 162 -6.35 7.66 2.35
C VAL A 162 -5.05 8.40 2.02
N ALA A 163 -4.08 8.34 2.92
CA ALA A 163 -2.72 8.82 2.68
C ALA A 163 -1.74 7.65 2.65
N VAL A 164 -0.69 7.75 1.84
CA VAL A 164 0.48 6.86 1.91
C VAL A 164 1.74 7.66 2.12
N VAL A 165 2.59 7.23 3.06
CA VAL A 165 3.96 7.69 3.25
C VAL A 165 4.87 6.50 3.00
N ALA A 166 5.83 6.65 2.10
CA ALA A 166 6.64 5.54 1.63
C ALA A 166 8.14 5.86 1.66
N ALA A 167 8.95 4.84 1.96
CA ALA A 167 10.40 4.92 1.92
C ALA A 167 11.01 3.58 1.50
N ALA A 168 12.28 3.59 1.10
CA ALA A 168 13.09 2.40 0.86
C ALA A 168 14.26 2.34 1.84
N ALA A 169 14.65 1.14 2.26
CA ALA A 169 15.82 0.88 3.08
C ALA A 169 16.68 -0.23 2.44
N GLY A 170 17.95 0.06 2.26
CA GLY A 170 18.92 -0.85 1.65
C GLY A 170 18.83 -0.95 0.12
N MET A 171 19.97 -1.17 -0.49
CA MET A 171 20.16 -1.37 -1.95
C MET A 171 19.66 -0.22 -2.85
N VAL A 172 19.31 0.95 -2.32
CA VAL A 172 19.17 2.16 -3.12
C VAL A 172 20.55 2.47 -3.72
N ARG A 173 20.61 2.63 -5.04
CA ARG A 173 21.88 2.82 -5.75
C ARG A 173 22.53 4.13 -5.35
N PRO A 174 23.88 4.20 -5.30
CA PRO A 174 24.60 5.45 -5.13
C PRO A 174 24.10 6.52 -6.12
N GLY A 175 23.72 7.68 -5.60
CA GLY A 175 23.09 8.74 -6.40
C GLY A 175 21.56 8.62 -6.55
N GLY A 176 20.94 7.52 -6.12
CA GLY A 176 19.49 7.31 -6.22
C GLY A 176 18.67 7.97 -5.12
N ALA A 177 19.27 8.24 -3.95
CA ALA A 177 18.59 8.97 -2.89
C ALA A 177 18.27 10.42 -3.31
N ALA A 178 17.10 10.92 -2.93
CA ALA A 178 16.75 12.33 -3.10
C ALA A 178 17.62 13.23 -2.21
N THR A 179 17.98 14.40 -2.73
CA THR A 179 18.67 15.46 -1.97
C THR A 179 17.79 16.73 -1.96
N PRO A 180 18.13 17.78 -1.19
CA PRO A 180 17.34 19.02 -1.22
C PRO A 180 17.14 19.62 -2.61
N ASP A 181 18.06 19.36 -3.53
CA ASP A 181 18.14 19.93 -4.88
C ASP A 181 18.15 18.91 -6.01
N ARG A 182 17.96 17.61 -5.72
CA ARG A 182 17.96 16.55 -6.73
C ARG A 182 16.83 15.54 -6.50
N ALA A 183 16.16 15.19 -7.61
CA ALA A 183 15.15 14.15 -7.63
C ALA A 183 15.73 12.77 -7.27
N GLY A 184 14.94 11.98 -6.52
CA GLY A 184 15.37 10.67 -6.06
C GLY A 184 14.34 9.96 -5.19
N VAL A 185 14.84 8.93 -4.52
CA VAL A 185 14.11 8.05 -3.62
C VAL A 185 14.14 8.61 -2.20
N HIS A 186 13.03 8.53 -1.48
CA HIS A 186 13.01 8.69 -0.02
C HIS A 186 13.68 7.48 0.61
N GLU A 187 14.96 7.60 0.90
CA GLU A 187 15.78 6.54 1.48
C GLU A 187 15.84 6.68 3.01
N LEU A 188 15.71 5.55 3.70
CA LEU A 188 16.10 5.37 5.10
C LEU A 188 17.46 4.68 5.10
N ARG A 189 18.52 5.43 5.28
CA ARG A 189 19.90 4.93 5.25
C ARG A 189 20.19 4.06 6.46
N GLN A 190 21.08 3.10 6.29
CA GLN A 190 21.62 2.34 7.40
C GLN A 190 22.70 3.17 8.12
N ASP A 191 22.67 3.21 9.44
CA ASP A 191 23.72 3.82 10.25
C ASP A 191 24.95 2.87 10.34
N PRO A 192 26.11 3.39 10.75
CA PRO A 192 27.32 2.56 10.88
C PRO A 192 27.22 1.42 11.92
N ARG A 193 26.21 1.43 12.78
CA ARG A 193 25.96 0.39 13.81
C ARG A 193 24.96 -0.66 13.36
N GLY A 194 24.45 -0.56 12.12
CA GLY A 194 23.48 -1.48 11.53
C GLY A 194 22.02 -1.14 11.78
N GLY A 195 21.74 -0.04 12.50
CA GLY A 195 20.39 0.52 12.62
C GLY A 195 20.03 1.41 11.43
N LEU A 196 18.89 2.13 11.53
CA LEU A 196 18.52 3.16 10.58
C LEU A 196 19.02 4.54 11.05
N ASP A 197 19.40 5.41 10.11
CA ASP A 197 19.75 6.80 10.37
C ASP A 197 18.57 7.52 11.06
N ALA A 198 18.83 8.11 12.22
CA ALA A 198 17.80 8.70 13.06
C ALA A 198 17.10 9.88 12.38
N ALA A 199 17.80 10.68 11.58
CA ALA A 199 17.23 11.83 10.89
C ALA A 199 16.31 11.39 9.73
N ASP A 200 16.69 10.33 9.03
CA ASP A 200 15.84 9.75 7.97
C ASP A 200 14.56 9.15 8.55
N VAL A 201 14.67 8.43 9.65
CA VAL A 201 13.52 7.87 10.37
C VAL A 201 12.61 9.00 10.86
N GLU A 202 13.14 10.03 11.51
CA GLU A 202 12.31 11.12 12.05
C GLU A 202 11.60 11.88 10.93
N ARG A 203 12.25 12.09 9.77
CA ARG A 203 11.62 12.67 8.58
C ARG A 203 10.40 11.88 8.13
N MET A 204 10.50 10.54 8.09
CA MET A 204 9.36 9.71 7.74
C MET A 204 8.24 9.78 8.78
N LEU A 205 8.58 9.76 10.07
CA LEU A 205 7.60 9.89 11.15
C LEU A 205 6.89 11.24 11.13
N ASP A 206 7.59 12.34 10.81
CA ASP A 206 7.00 13.67 10.65
C ASP A 206 6.05 13.75 9.46
N SER A 207 6.40 13.08 8.36
CA SER A 207 5.50 12.94 7.20
C SER A 207 4.24 12.17 7.57
N ILE A 208 4.34 11.09 8.35
CA ILE A 208 3.20 10.32 8.88
C ILE A 208 2.35 11.19 9.81
N ARG A 209 2.94 11.94 10.76
CA ARG A 209 2.21 12.86 11.64
C ARG A 209 1.44 13.93 10.85
N THR A 210 2.07 14.44 9.79
CA THR A 210 1.45 15.45 8.91
C THR A 210 0.30 14.83 8.11
N ALA A 211 0.49 13.68 7.50
CA ALA A 211 -0.54 12.93 6.79
C ALA A 211 -1.72 12.60 7.72
N ALA A 212 -1.42 12.23 8.96
CA ALA A 212 -2.43 11.91 9.96
C ALA A 212 -3.35 13.09 10.33
N ARG A 213 -2.89 14.32 10.18
CA ARG A 213 -3.75 15.52 10.37
C ARG A 213 -4.62 15.84 9.15
N GLN A 214 -4.30 15.27 7.98
CA GLN A 214 -4.88 15.63 6.70
C GLN A 214 -5.69 14.51 6.04
N SER A 215 -5.76 13.32 6.68
CA SER A 215 -6.45 12.16 6.14
C SER A 215 -7.17 11.35 7.22
N ASP A 216 -8.13 10.54 6.78
CA ASP A 216 -8.86 9.61 7.65
C ASP A 216 -8.04 8.37 7.97
N LEU A 217 -7.18 7.93 7.04
CA LEU A 217 -6.35 6.75 7.16
C LEU A 217 -4.95 7.02 6.59
N VAL A 218 -3.89 6.64 7.32
CA VAL A 218 -2.51 6.68 6.85
C VAL A 218 -1.95 5.26 6.75
N LEU A 219 -1.47 4.90 5.56
CA LEU A 219 -0.63 3.74 5.31
C LEU A 219 0.84 4.16 5.35
N ALA A 220 1.62 3.58 6.26
CA ALA A 220 3.07 3.67 6.24
C ALA A 220 3.64 2.49 5.45
N TYR A 221 4.53 2.78 4.50
CA TYR A 221 5.10 1.76 3.61
C TYR A 221 6.63 1.76 3.65
N LEU A 222 7.22 0.56 3.63
CA LEU A 222 8.66 0.35 3.55
C LEU A 222 9.02 -0.70 2.49
N HIS A 223 9.85 -0.34 1.52
CA HIS A 223 10.55 -1.30 0.68
C HIS A 223 11.89 -1.66 1.32
N ASN A 224 12.01 -2.87 1.86
CA ASN A 224 13.15 -3.27 2.68
C ASN A 224 14.10 -4.24 1.97
N HIS A 225 15.35 -3.87 1.82
CA HIS A 225 16.46 -4.71 1.36
C HIS A 225 17.59 -4.87 2.40
N LEU A 226 17.31 -4.56 3.67
CA LEU A 226 18.18 -4.88 4.82
C LEU A 226 17.64 -6.15 5.50
N TRP A 227 17.89 -7.29 4.87
CA TRP A 227 17.30 -8.57 5.23
C TRP A 227 18.08 -9.34 6.27
N GLU A 228 17.40 -10.22 6.96
CA GLU A 228 18.00 -11.31 7.73
C GLU A 228 18.55 -12.41 6.79
N ALA A 229 19.42 -13.27 7.30
CA ALA A 229 19.91 -14.42 6.54
C ALA A 229 18.78 -15.35 6.09
N GLU A 230 17.75 -15.53 6.92
CA GLU A 230 16.47 -16.15 6.55
C GLU A 230 15.55 -15.07 5.99
N LEU A 231 15.41 -14.94 4.67
CA LEU A 231 14.68 -13.87 3.99
C LEU A 231 13.20 -13.76 4.39
N SER A 232 12.57 -14.84 4.85
CA SER A 232 11.20 -14.83 5.35
C SER A 232 11.05 -14.32 6.78
N ARG A 233 12.18 -14.15 7.49
CA ARG A 233 12.20 -13.63 8.86
C ARG A 233 12.12 -12.11 8.86
N THR A 234 11.17 -11.58 9.60
CA THR A 234 11.10 -10.14 9.88
C THR A 234 12.20 -9.77 10.88
N SER A 235 13.03 -8.78 10.54
CA SER A 235 14.07 -8.27 11.43
C SER A 235 13.47 -7.47 12.58
N GLU A 236 14.15 -7.46 13.73
CA GLU A 236 13.65 -6.73 14.90
C GLU A 236 13.62 -5.21 14.65
N TRP A 237 14.62 -4.66 13.96
CA TRP A 237 14.61 -3.23 13.60
C TRP A 237 13.39 -2.85 12.74
N GLN A 238 12.95 -3.74 11.80
CA GLN A 238 11.75 -3.49 11.00
C GLN A 238 10.48 -3.51 11.85
N ARG A 239 10.41 -4.41 12.83
CA ARG A 239 9.28 -4.46 13.78
C ARG A 239 9.21 -3.18 14.60
N GLU A 240 10.34 -2.74 15.18
CA GLU A 240 10.42 -1.51 15.95
C GLU A 240 10.05 -0.29 15.11
N PHE A 241 10.58 -0.21 13.90
CA PHE A 241 10.25 0.87 12.96
C PHE A 241 8.76 0.89 12.60
N ALA A 242 8.17 -0.27 12.29
CA ALA A 242 6.75 -0.38 12.00
C ALA A 242 5.87 0.10 13.17
N ARG A 243 6.22 -0.27 14.39
CA ARG A 243 5.54 0.19 15.62
C ARG A 243 5.66 1.71 15.80
N ARG A 244 6.84 2.29 15.54
CA ARG A 244 7.03 3.75 15.57
C ARG A 244 6.17 4.46 14.52
N CYS A 245 5.96 3.87 13.34
CA CYS A 245 5.05 4.41 12.33
C CYS A 245 3.60 4.46 12.86
N ILE A 246 3.14 3.41 13.56
CA ILE A 246 1.81 3.41 14.19
C ILE A 246 1.72 4.48 15.28
N ASP A 247 2.73 4.59 16.14
CA ASP A 247 2.80 5.60 17.20
C ASP A 247 2.79 7.03 16.63
N ALA A 248 3.34 7.23 15.42
CA ALA A 248 3.31 8.51 14.70
C ALA A 248 1.94 8.80 14.06
N GLY A 249 1.00 7.84 14.04
CA GLY A 249 -0.37 8.04 13.56
C GLY A 249 -0.74 7.25 12.30
N ALA A 250 0.09 6.32 11.83
CA ALA A 250 -0.32 5.38 10.80
C ALA A 250 -1.39 4.42 11.35
N ALA A 251 -2.37 4.07 10.51
CA ALA A 251 -3.42 3.10 10.83
C ALA A 251 -3.04 1.68 10.41
N VAL A 252 -2.06 1.56 9.53
CA VAL A 252 -1.54 0.29 9.01
C VAL A 252 -0.10 0.49 8.52
N PHE A 253 0.71 -0.54 8.69
CA PHE A 253 2.05 -0.63 8.11
C PHE A 253 2.09 -1.78 7.10
N CYS A 254 2.76 -1.56 5.97
CA CYS A 254 3.01 -2.57 4.95
C CYS A 254 4.46 -2.49 4.47
N ALA A 255 5.11 -3.64 4.30
CA ALA A 255 6.45 -3.70 3.71
C ALA A 255 6.52 -4.75 2.60
N HIS A 256 7.48 -4.52 1.70
CA HIS A 256 7.92 -5.44 0.66
C HIS A 256 9.46 -5.43 0.57
N GLY A 257 10.01 -6.04 -0.49
CA GLY A 257 11.45 -6.09 -0.79
C GLY A 257 11.87 -7.52 -1.14
N THR A 258 11.78 -8.46 -0.21
CA THR A 258 11.90 -9.86 -0.58
C THR A 258 10.59 -10.32 -1.25
N PRO A 259 10.66 -11.12 -2.35
CA PRO A 259 9.46 -11.68 -2.97
C PRO A 259 8.89 -12.86 -2.16
N LEU A 260 8.82 -12.71 -0.84
CA LEU A 260 8.36 -13.72 0.11
C LEU A 260 7.32 -13.13 1.06
N LEU A 261 6.42 -13.96 1.54
CA LEU A 261 5.60 -13.62 2.68
C LEU A 261 6.47 -13.53 3.94
N GLN A 262 6.22 -12.50 4.75
CA GLN A 262 6.72 -12.38 6.11
C GLN A 262 5.56 -12.33 7.10
N GLY A 263 5.86 -12.34 8.41
CA GLY A 263 4.84 -12.42 9.43
C GLY A 263 3.93 -11.19 9.49
N ILE A 264 2.81 -11.37 10.15
CA ILE A 264 1.85 -10.30 10.49
C ILE A 264 1.92 -10.09 11.99
N GLU A 265 1.81 -8.85 12.42
CA GLU A 265 1.72 -8.45 13.83
C GLU A 265 0.51 -7.54 14.04
N LEU A 266 -0.08 -7.53 15.23
CA LEU A 266 -0.99 -6.48 15.68
C LEU A 266 -0.31 -5.67 16.77
N TYR A 267 -0.20 -4.36 16.54
CA TYR A 267 0.36 -3.44 17.52
C TYR A 267 -0.63 -2.32 17.81
N ARG A 268 -1.06 -2.19 19.07
CA ARG A 268 -2.10 -1.23 19.50
C ARG A 268 -3.38 -1.30 18.63
N GLY A 269 -3.74 -2.52 18.22
CA GLY A 269 -4.92 -2.76 17.37
C GLY A 269 -4.72 -2.44 15.88
N ALA A 270 -3.55 -1.95 15.46
CA ALA A 270 -3.21 -1.71 14.06
C ALA A 270 -2.48 -2.92 13.45
N PRO A 271 -2.77 -3.31 12.20
CA PRO A 271 -2.09 -4.41 11.54
C PRO A 271 -0.76 -3.97 10.93
N LEU A 272 0.28 -4.78 11.13
CA LEU A 272 1.59 -4.64 10.55
C LEU A 272 1.84 -5.83 9.60
N PHE A 273 1.87 -5.56 8.30
CA PHE A 273 2.18 -6.54 7.26
C PHE A 273 3.66 -6.42 6.89
N HIS A 274 4.50 -7.31 7.39
CA HIS A 274 5.95 -7.22 7.20
C HIS A 274 6.44 -7.68 5.84
N GLY A 275 5.62 -8.39 5.07
CA GLY A 275 5.87 -8.80 3.69
C GLY A 275 4.68 -9.52 3.09
N LEU A 276 4.17 -9.03 1.96
CA LEU A 276 3.02 -9.63 1.25
C LEU A 276 3.45 -10.42 0.00
N GLY A 277 4.78 -10.59 -0.22
CA GLY A 277 5.31 -11.21 -1.43
C GLY A 277 5.12 -10.35 -2.68
N SER A 278 5.03 -10.98 -3.84
CA SER A 278 4.78 -10.29 -5.11
C SER A 278 3.36 -10.56 -5.60
N PHE A 279 2.68 -9.52 -6.11
CA PHE A 279 1.39 -9.68 -6.80
C PHE A 279 1.58 -9.90 -8.31
N ILE A 280 2.58 -9.24 -8.90
CA ILE A 280 3.05 -9.49 -10.27
C ILE A 280 4.56 -9.66 -10.20
N PHE A 281 5.10 -10.72 -10.86
CA PHE A 281 6.52 -11.02 -10.75
C PHE A 281 7.14 -11.44 -12.09
N GLN A 282 7.26 -10.50 -13.03
CA GLN A 282 7.87 -10.71 -14.35
C GLN A 282 9.41 -10.64 -14.29
N THR A 283 9.99 -11.50 -13.43
CA THR A 283 11.45 -11.59 -13.25
C THR A 283 12.14 -12.31 -14.42
N ARG A 284 13.34 -11.83 -14.79
CA ARG A 284 14.23 -12.47 -15.78
C ARG A 284 15.13 -13.55 -15.17
N LYS A 285 15.11 -13.69 -13.86
CA LYS A 285 15.90 -14.74 -13.18
C LYS A 285 15.48 -16.13 -13.65
N ALA A 286 16.43 -17.07 -13.67
CA ALA A 286 16.17 -18.48 -14.01
C ALA A 286 15.10 -19.09 -13.09
N ASP A 287 14.50 -20.22 -13.49
CA ASP A 287 13.39 -20.85 -12.76
C ASP A 287 13.77 -21.38 -11.39
N ASP A 288 15.02 -21.81 -11.24
CA ASP A 288 15.61 -22.30 -10.01
C ASP A 288 16.14 -21.20 -9.08
N ALA A 289 16.21 -19.94 -9.56
CA ALA A 289 16.69 -18.83 -8.74
C ALA A 289 15.77 -18.51 -7.54
N TYR A 290 14.50 -18.94 -7.63
CA TYR A 290 13.51 -18.73 -6.60
C TYR A 290 12.76 -20.01 -6.27
N GLY A 291 12.67 -20.35 -5.00
CA GLY A 291 11.86 -21.47 -4.51
C GLY A 291 10.35 -21.22 -4.63
N ASP A 292 9.53 -22.25 -4.43
CA ASP A 292 8.07 -22.16 -4.52
C ASP A 292 7.44 -21.05 -3.69
N PRO A 293 7.90 -20.76 -2.44
CA PRO A 293 7.34 -19.69 -1.64
C PRO A 293 7.41 -18.27 -2.26
N ASN A 294 8.31 -18.05 -3.22
CA ASN A 294 8.44 -16.75 -3.91
C ASN A 294 7.32 -16.50 -4.94
N TRP A 295 6.54 -17.52 -5.25
CA TRP A 295 5.42 -17.48 -6.18
C TRP A 295 4.07 -17.46 -5.47
N GLU A 296 4.09 -17.22 -4.15
CA GLU A 296 2.92 -17.09 -3.29
C GLU A 296 2.77 -15.65 -2.79
N SER A 297 1.53 -15.18 -2.71
CA SER A 297 1.19 -13.86 -2.19
C SER A 297 -0.17 -13.90 -1.49
N VAL A 298 -0.55 -12.80 -0.89
CA VAL A 298 -1.88 -12.59 -0.34
C VAL A 298 -2.42 -11.21 -0.69
N VAL A 299 -3.71 -11.13 -0.95
CA VAL A 299 -4.48 -9.87 -0.92
C VAL A 299 -4.99 -9.70 0.50
N ALA A 300 -4.63 -8.63 1.19
CA ALA A 300 -5.14 -8.27 2.49
C ALA A 300 -6.29 -7.26 2.35
N GLU A 301 -7.54 -7.73 2.51
CA GLU A 301 -8.77 -6.95 2.42
C GLU A 301 -9.06 -6.33 3.79
N CYS A 302 -8.54 -5.14 4.06
CA CYS A 302 -8.64 -4.44 5.34
C CYS A 302 -9.88 -3.55 5.41
N ARG A 303 -10.47 -3.43 6.61
CA ARG A 303 -11.63 -2.57 6.90
C ARG A 303 -11.31 -1.63 8.05
N PHE A 304 -11.68 -0.37 7.90
CA PHE A 304 -11.42 0.68 8.89
C PHE A 304 -12.65 1.55 9.15
N ASP A 305 -12.77 2.07 10.37
CA ASP A 305 -13.65 3.17 10.74
C ASP A 305 -12.76 4.36 11.15
N GLY A 306 -12.53 5.28 10.22
CA GLY A 306 -11.45 6.23 10.32
C GLY A 306 -10.11 5.49 10.42
N ARG A 307 -9.35 5.71 11.51
CA ARG A 307 -8.07 5.00 11.77
C ARG A 307 -8.25 3.68 12.51
N ARG A 308 -9.44 3.41 13.03
CA ARG A 308 -9.69 2.19 13.79
C ARG A 308 -9.80 0.99 12.86
N PHE A 309 -8.89 0.06 12.98
CA PHE A 309 -8.94 -1.20 12.26
C PHE A 309 -10.12 -2.06 12.74
N LEU A 310 -10.92 -2.57 11.81
CA LEU A 310 -12.10 -3.41 12.08
C LEU A 310 -11.85 -4.88 11.78
N GLY A 311 -10.73 -5.19 11.12
CA GLY A 311 -10.35 -6.55 10.73
C GLY A 311 -9.94 -6.63 9.28
N ALA A 312 -9.34 -7.78 8.90
CA ALA A 312 -8.98 -8.07 7.53
C ALA A 312 -9.25 -9.52 7.15
N ARG A 313 -9.45 -9.75 5.85
CA ARG A 313 -9.46 -11.07 5.22
C ARG A 313 -8.23 -11.20 4.32
N LEU A 314 -7.50 -12.28 4.49
CA LEU A 314 -6.35 -12.60 3.65
C LEU A 314 -6.78 -13.61 2.58
N ARG A 315 -6.54 -13.27 1.31
CA ARG A 315 -6.85 -14.10 0.16
C ARG A 315 -5.55 -14.53 -0.51
N PRO A 316 -5.17 -15.78 -0.39
CA PRO A 316 -3.98 -16.29 -1.08
C PRO A 316 -4.08 -16.17 -2.60
N VAL A 317 -2.94 -15.81 -3.19
CA VAL A 317 -2.71 -15.66 -4.62
C VAL A 317 -1.53 -16.52 -5.00
N GLN A 318 -1.64 -17.21 -6.13
CA GLN A 318 -0.56 -17.98 -6.74
C GLN A 318 -0.08 -17.28 -8.00
N LEU A 319 1.24 -17.18 -8.18
CA LEU A 319 1.86 -16.61 -9.36
C LEU A 319 2.28 -17.71 -10.34
N ALA A 320 2.16 -17.45 -11.63
CA ALA A 320 2.64 -18.36 -12.66
C ALA A 320 4.18 -18.37 -12.67
N ARG A 321 4.78 -19.39 -12.07
CA ARG A 321 6.25 -19.55 -12.02
C ARG A 321 6.85 -19.69 -13.42
N ILE A 322 6.17 -20.42 -14.28
CA ILE A 322 6.56 -20.63 -15.68
C ILE A 322 5.51 -19.97 -16.58
N GLY A 323 5.94 -19.19 -17.56
CA GLY A 323 5.04 -18.60 -18.54
C GLY A 323 4.46 -19.66 -19.50
N ALA A 324 3.39 -19.35 -20.20
CA ALA A 324 2.72 -20.27 -21.14
C ALA A 324 3.65 -20.73 -22.28
N GLY A 325 4.58 -19.87 -22.70
CA GLY A 325 5.66 -20.19 -23.65
C GLY A 325 6.98 -20.63 -23.02
N GLY A 326 6.98 -21.01 -21.73
CA GLY A 326 8.17 -21.36 -20.96
C GLY A 326 8.70 -20.21 -20.12
N SER A 327 9.83 -20.42 -19.43
CA SER A 327 10.38 -19.47 -18.44
C SER A 327 10.85 -18.13 -19.04
N ALA A 328 11.22 -18.14 -20.32
CA ALA A 328 11.60 -16.92 -21.04
C ALA A 328 10.38 -16.05 -21.44
N ASP A 329 9.17 -16.59 -21.37
CA ASP A 329 7.94 -15.86 -21.68
C ASP A 329 7.53 -14.96 -20.50
N LEU A 330 8.17 -13.82 -20.39
CA LEU A 330 7.89 -12.82 -19.35
C LEU A 330 6.51 -12.17 -19.51
N ARG A 331 5.85 -12.29 -20.67
CA ARG A 331 4.49 -11.72 -20.86
C ARG A 331 3.45 -12.50 -20.09
N THR A 332 3.69 -13.78 -19.81
CA THR A 332 2.76 -14.64 -19.06
C THR A 332 3.32 -15.14 -17.74
N ARG A 333 4.63 -15.07 -17.53
CA ARG A 333 5.27 -15.39 -16.25
C ARG A 333 4.92 -14.36 -15.16
N GLY A 334 4.78 -14.83 -13.95
CA GLY A 334 4.51 -13.97 -12.79
C GLY A 334 3.09 -13.39 -12.73
N ARG A 335 2.16 -13.91 -13.54
CA ARG A 335 0.74 -13.53 -13.50
C ARG A 335 0.08 -14.06 -12.23
N PRO A 336 -0.71 -13.24 -11.53
CA PRO A 336 -1.44 -13.66 -10.34
C PRO A 336 -2.72 -14.43 -10.69
N SER A 337 -3.06 -15.43 -9.90
CA SER A 337 -4.36 -16.09 -9.93
C SER A 337 -4.85 -16.36 -8.50
N PRO A 338 -6.16 -16.38 -8.23
CA PRO A 338 -6.64 -16.86 -6.95
C PRO A 338 -6.09 -18.27 -6.69
N ALA A 339 -5.51 -18.49 -5.51
CA ALA A 339 -4.99 -19.79 -5.14
C ALA A 339 -6.10 -20.84 -5.06
N THR A 340 -5.84 -22.05 -5.50
CA THR A 340 -6.73 -23.21 -5.27
C THR A 340 -6.88 -23.45 -3.76
N PRO A 341 -7.91 -24.20 -3.30
CA PRO A 341 -8.08 -24.50 -1.88
C PRO A 341 -6.88 -25.18 -1.23
N ARG A 342 -6.13 -25.99 -1.99
CA ARG A 342 -4.91 -26.67 -1.52
C ARG A 342 -3.77 -25.68 -1.35
N GLU A 343 -3.48 -24.86 -2.35
CA GLU A 343 -2.46 -23.83 -2.32
C GLU A 343 -2.78 -22.79 -1.23
N ALA A 344 -4.02 -22.34 -1.15
CA ALA A 344 -4.44 -21.37 -0.14
C ALA A 344 -4.19 -21.88 1.29
N ARG A 345 -4.48 -23.15 1.58
CA ARG A 345 -4.18 -23.73 2.90
C ARG A 345 -2.68 -23.78 3.18
N ALA A 346 -1.86 -24.14 2.18
CA ALA A 346 -0.40 -24.19 2.33
C ALA A 346 0.19 -22.81 2.60
N THR A 347 -0.19 -21.79 1.78
CA THR A 347 0.22 -20.40 1.94
C THR A 347 -0.19 -19.84 3.31
N LEU A 348 -1.44 -20.06 3.73
CA LEU A 348 -1.93 -19.57 5.02
C LEU A 348 -1.26 -20.28 6.21
N ALA A 349 -0.97 -21.57 6.11
CA ALA A 349 -0.23 -22.30 7.15
C ALA A 349 1.19 -21.75 7.31
N ARG A 350 1.88 -21.43 6.21
CA ARG A 350 3.18 -20.77 6.21
C ARG A 350 3.10 -19.39 6.86
N LEU A 351 2.14 -18.57 6.43
CA LEU A 351 1.95 -17.22 6.97
C LEU A 351 1.59 -17.26 8.46
N ALA A 352 0.80 -18.23 8.91
CA ALA A 352 0.49 -18.41 10.32
C ALA A 352 1.74 -18.78 11.15
N ALA A 353 2.61 -19.65 10.62
CA ALA A 353 3.88 -19.99 11.26
C ALA A 353 4.83 -18.78 11.37
N LEU A 354 4.92 -17.96 10.31
CA LEU A 354 5.70 -16.72 10.32
C LEU A 354 5.14 -15.70 11.31
N SER A 355 3.83 -15.55 11.37
CA SER A 355 3.15 -14.61 12.28
C SER A 355 3.26 -15.04 13.75
N ALA A 356 3.27 -16.35 14.03
CA ALA A 356 3.47 -16.88 15.38
C ALA A 356 4.85 -16.49 15.95
N ARG A 357 5.88 -16.28 15.12
CA ARG A 357 7.20 -15.77 15.53
C ARG A 357 7.15 -14.30 15.96
N LEU A 358 6.06 -13.59 15.64
CA LEU A 358 5.79 -12.19 15.99
C LEU A 358 4.67 -12.06 17.03
N ASP A 359 4.42 -13.13 17.79
CA ASP A 359 3.40 -13.22 18.83
C ASP A 359 1.96 -13.02 18.31
N TYR A 360 1.71 -13.24 17.02
CA TYR A 360 0.39 -13.14 16.42
C TYR A 360 -0.14 -14.49 15.94
N ARG A 361 -1.33 -14.86 16.44
CA ARG A 361 -2.00 -16.09 16.04
C ARG A 361 -3.01 -15.82 14.93
N LEU A 362 -2.61 -16.10 13.68
CA LEU A 362 -3.49 -15.97 12.53
C LEU A 362 -4.59 -17.07 12.57
N ARG A 363 -5.86 -16.65 12.53
CA ARG A 363 -6.98 -17.57 12.38
C ARG A 363 -7.17 -17.95 10.91
N ILE A 364 -7.27 -19.24 10.61
CA ILE A 364 -7.55 -19.74 9.26
C ILE A 364 -8.99 -20.26 9.23
N ASP A 365 -9.75 -19.82 8.21
CA ASP A 365 -11.13 -20.21 7.96
C ASP A 365 -11.26 -20.67 6.50
N GLY A 366 -11.25 -21.99 6.29
CA GLY A 366 -11.20 -22.60 4.96
C GLY A 366 -9.98 -22.17 4.15
N SER A 367 -10.19 -21.42 3.08
CA SER A 367 -9.14 -20.87 2.21
C SER A 367 -8.83 -19.40 2.51
N ARG A 368 -9.13 -18.89 3.71
CA ARG A 368 -8.99 -17.48 4.09
C ARG A 368 -8.24 -17.35 5.41
N GLY A 369 -7.36 -16.38 5.49
CA GLY A 369 -6.85 -15.90 6.78
C GLY A 369 -7.79 -14.81 7.31
N ILE A 370 -8.00 -14.78 8.63
CA ILE A 370 -8.84 -13.77 9.30
C ILE A 370 -8.00 -13.07 10.34
N ILE A 371 -7.88 -11.76 10.20
CA ILE A 371 -7.30 -10.87 11.21
C ILE A 371 -8.45 -10.17 11.92
N GLN A 372 -8.52 -10.32 13.22
CA GLN A 372 -9.47 -9.62 14.09
C GLN A 372 -8.72 -8.58 14.93
N PRO A 373 -9.29 -7.39 15.16
CA PRO A 373 -8.73 -6.47 16.14
C PRO A 373 -8.71 -7.13 17.51
N ALA A 374 -7.70 -6.76 18.33
CA ALA A 374 -7.60 -7.23 19.70
C ALA A 374 -8.71 -6.65 20.57
#